data_a691200da96301f21774a0754154af25
#
_entry.id   a691200da96301f21774a0754154af25
#
_cell.length_a   1.000
_cell.length_b   1.000
_cell.length_c   1.000
_cell.angle_alpha   90.00
_cell.angle_beta   90.00
_cell.angle_gamma   90.00
#
_symmetry.space_group_name_H-M   'P 1'
#
loop_
_entity.id
_entity.type
_entity.pdbx_description
1 polymer ?
#
loop_
_entity_poly.entity_id
_entity_poly.type
_entity_poly.pdbx_seq_one_letter_code
_entity_poly.pdbx_strand_id
1 'polypeptide(L)'
;MSEITERMVDSSDGVRIAAYEQGNPDGPILVMVHGWPDSHVVWDSIAPLLADRFRIIRYDNRGVGKTSVPKPVSAYKMSCYADDFAAVIDAMAPGQPVHVLAHDWGSAGMWEYLARPGASERVASFTSVSGPSADHLNRFIIGNLKRPYRPKLFLRALSQFASFSYMGFFSVPVVAPFVVRRFLAGALRRALVVRDGIPAEKLLHSDTYKTDAANSLKVYGANYFRSVSSARADHFVDVPVQLIVNTSDPFVRPYVYDDTKNWVPRLWRRDIKAGHWSPMSHAPTIAQSVREFVDHLEGKPASRALLRAQVGRPREYFGDTLVSVTGAGSGIGRETALAFAREGAEVVISDIDEASVKDTAAQIAARGGVAHAYRLDVADADAVERFAEDVSSTHGVPDIVVNNAGVGQAGLFLDTPREQFDRVIDINFGGVVNCCRSFGRRLVDRGTGGHIVNVASMAAYAPQQSMNAYSTSKAAVFMFGDCLRAELDQAGVGLTTVCPGVIDTNIVHTTRFDVPAGKQAKVEERRAQIEKAFAARRYGPDKVAKAIVSAVKKNKPIRPVTPEAYFVYGAAHLLPQAMRSTARGKVV
;
A
#
# COMPACT_ATOMS: atom_id res chain seq x y z
N MET A 1 24.83 -1.51 18.05
CA MET A 1 24.53 -0.21 17.38
C MET A 1 25.87 0.44 17.12
N SER A 2 26.15 0.89 15.90
CA SER A 2 27.35 1.69 15.60
C SER A 2 27.30 2.97 16.41
N GLU A 3 28.44 3.40 16.95
CA GLU A 3 28.60 4.64 17.70
C GLU A 3 28.23 5.83 16.79
N ILE A 4 27.46 6.78 17.34
CA ILE A 4 27.08 8.00 16.61
C ILE A 4 28.18 9.03 16.85
N THR A 5 28.84 9.46 15.78
CA THR A 5 29.86 10.51 15.82
C THR A 5 29.25 11.86 15.46
N GLU A 6 29.45 12.87 16.30
CA GLU A 6 28.98 14.25 16.08
C GLU A 6 30.09 15.14 15.53
N ARG A 7 29.74 15.99 14.55
CA ARG A 7 30.66 16.99 13.97
C ARG A 7 29.91 18.29 13.71
N MET A 8 30.56 19.41 14.02
CA MET A 8 30.08 20.74 13.63
C MET A 8 30.63 21.12 12.27
N VAL A 9 29.76 21.58 11.38
CA VAL A 9 30.08 22.01 10.01
C VAL A 9 29.69 23.48 9.84
N ASP A 10 30.56 24.28 9.29
CA ASP A 10 30.29 25.69 9.03
C ASP A 10 29.66 25.87 7.63
N SER A 11 28.48 26.46 7.57
CA SER A 11 27.82 26.87 6.33
C SER A 11 28.40 28.17 5.79
N SER A 12 28.15 28.46 4.52
CA SER A 12 28.70 29.63 3.81
C SER A 12 28.32 30.98 4.42
N ASP A 13 27.23 31.06 5.18
CA ASP A 13 26.73 32.24 5.87
C ASP A 13 27.13 32.31 7.38
N GLY A 14 28.00 31.40 7.82
CA GLY A 14 28.52 31.33 9.19
C GLY A 14 27.59 30.58 10.16
N VAL A 15 26.52 29.92 9.67
CA VAL A 15 25.72 29.03 10.48
C VAL A 15 26.50 27.75 10.75
N ARG A 16 26.62 27.36 12.04
CA ARG A 16 27.24 26.10 12.46
C ARG A 16 26.20 25.00 12.55
N ILE A 17 26.38 23.95 11.75
CA ILE A 17 25.43 22.84 11.58
C ILE A 17 25.93 21.64 12.37
N ALA A 18 25.09 21.08 13.23
CA ALA A 18 25.37 19.83 13.92
C ALA A 18 25.03 18.65 13.00
N ALA A 19 26.02 17.88 12.64
CA ALA A 19 25.91 16.70 11.79
C ALA A 19 26.32 15.45 12.58
N TYR A 20 25.69 14.32 12.26
CA TYR A 20 25.83 13.05 12.96
C TYR A 20 26.07 11.95 11.95
N GLU A 21 27.05 11.09 12.23
CA GLU A 21 27.43 9.98 11.36
C GLU A 21 27.31 8.65 12.10
N GLN A 22 26.79 7.62 11.40
CA GLN A 22 26.67 6.25 11.89
C GLN A 22 26.57 5.24 10.74
N GLY A 23 26.60 3.95 11.05
CA GLY A 23 26.36 2.87 10.08
C GLY A 23 27.63 2.28 9.50
N ASN A 24 27.56 1.77 8.27
CA ASN A 24 28.66 1.09 7.59
C ASN A 24 29.59 2.13 6.93
N PRO A 25 30.84 2.33 7.42
CA PRO A 25 31.75 3.34 6.89
C PRO A 25 32.13 3.11 5.42
N ASP A 26 32.08 1.86 4.94
CA ASP A 26 32.43 1.46 3.57
C ASP A 26 31.20 1.41 2.65
N GLY A 27 30.01 1.68 3.18
CA GLY A 27 28.76 1.66 2.43
C GLY A 27 28.51 2.94 1.62
N PRO A 28 27.54 2.92 0.69
CA PRO A 28 27.10 4.13 0.02
C PRO A 28 26.63 5.18 1.04
N ILE A 29 26.88 6.44 0.74
CA ILE A 29 26.58 7.53 1.66
C ILE A 29 25.10 7.90 1.52
N LEU A 30 24.36 7.84 2.64
CA LEU A 30 22.97 8.27 2.72
C LEU A 30 22.84 9.48 3.65
N VAL A 31 22.46 10.62 3.09
CA VAL A 31 22.19 11.83 3.87
C VAL A 31 20.70 11.92 4.17
N MET A 32 20.34 12.07 5.45
CA MET A 32 18.94 12.18 5.90
C MET A 32 18.65 13.59 6.39
N VAL A 33 17.64 14.25 5.79
CA VAL A 33 17.29 15.66 6.02
C VAL A 33 15.87 15.75 6.57
N HIS A 34 15.73 16.23 7.82
CA HIS A 34 14.43 16.36 8.49
C HIS A 34 13.69 17.63 8.08
N GLY A 35 12.39 17.68 8.41
CA GLY A 35 11.53 18.84 8.23
C GLY A 35 11.15 19.54 9.53
N TRP A 36 10.07 20.33 9.47
CA TRP A 36 9.49 20.99 10.64
C TRP A 36 8.38 20.11 11.26
N PRO A 37 8.28 20.00 12.55
CA PRO A 37 9.05 20.62 13.64
C PRO A 37 10.16 19.71 14.20
N ASP A 38 10.62 18.75 13.40
CA ASP A 38 11.51 17.68 13.81
C ASP A 38 12.99 18.10 13.89
N SER A 39 13.83 17.17 14.34
CA SER A 39 15.29 17.19 14.32
C SER A 39 15.81 15.90 13.66
N HIS A 40 17.14 15.70 13.61
CA HIS A 40 17.75 14.46 13.17
C HIS A 40 17.17 13.21 13.85
N VAL A 41 16.60 13.36 15.04
CA VAL A 41 15.98 12.27 15.85
C VAL A 41 14.79 11.60 15.13
N VAL A 42 14.09 12.29 14.23
CA VAL A 42 12.99 11.69 13.44
C VAL A 42 13.41 10.44 12.67
N TRP A 43 14.72 10.33 12.39
CA TRP A 43 15.33 9.23 11.66
C TRP A 43 15.76 8.05 12.53
N ASP A 44 15.61 8.11 13.86
CA ASP A 44 16.08 7.05 14.78
C ASP A 44 15.34 5.74 14.58
N SER A 45 14.15 5.74 13.98
CA SER A 45 13.45 4.51 13.60
C SER A 45 13.87 3.95 12.24
N ILE A 46 14.47 4.76 11.37
CA ILE A 46 14.89 4.37 10.01
C ILE A 46 16.39 4.06 9.95
N ALA A 47 17.22 4.89 10.56
CA ALA A 47 18.65 4.77 10.47
C ALA A 47 19.19 3.38 10.91
N PRO A 48 18.72 2.76 12.00
CA PRO A 48 19.16 1.41 12.37
C PRO A 48 18.82 0.34 11.34
N LEU A 49 17.73 0.50 10.58
CA LEU A 49 17.30 -0.43 9.53
C LEU A 49 18.16 -0.35 8.25
N LEU A 50 18.98 0.69 8.14
CA LEU A 50 19.83 0.96 6.99
C LEU A 50 21.33 0.96 7.32
N ALA A 51 21.69 0.92 8.61
CA ALA A 51 23.06 1.04 9.11
C ALA A 51 23.99 -0.11 8.69
N ASP A 52 23.46 -1.28 8.38
CA ASP A 52 24.21 -2.43 7.84
C ASP A 52 24.72 -2.17 6.42
N ARG A 53 23.99 -1.37 5.66
CA ARG A 53 24.21 -1.13 4.23
C ARG A 53 24.86 0.22 3.95
N PHE A 54 24.49 1.26 4.69
CA PHE A 54 24.81 2.66 4.39
C PHE A 54 25.70 3.29 5.43
N ARG A 55 26.59 4.16 4.96
CA ARG A 55 27.20 5.21 5.77
C ARG A 55 26.18 6.35 5.86
N ILE A 56 25.61 6.56 7.05
CA ILE A 56 24.46 7.44 7.26
C ILE A 56 24.97 8.76 7.87
N ILE A 57 24.66 9.86 7.19
CA ILE A 57 24.87 11.23 7.67
C ILE A 57 23.50 11.84 7.94
N ARG A 58 23.31 12.40 9.13
CA ARG A 58 22.11 13.17 9.51
C ARG A 58 22.57 14.53 10.02
N TYR A 59 21.76 15.55 9.87
CA TYR A 59 22.08 16.84 10.47
C TYR A 59 20.82 17.57 10.93
N ASP A 60 20.99 18.49 11.88
CA ASP A 60 19.92 19.38 12.32
C ASP A 60 19.88 20.60 11.42
N ASN A 61 18.72 20.89 10.84
CA ASN A 61 18.50 22.12 10.08
C ASN A 61 18.69 23.36 10.97
N ARG A 62 18.95 24.51 10.35
CA ARG A 62 19.15 25.78 11.08
C ARG A 62 18.02 26.10 12.06
N GLY A 63 18.38 26.42 13.29
CA GLY A 63 17.46 26.71 14.38
C GLY A 63 16.96 25.49 15.16
N VAL A 64 17.50 24.30 14.91
CA VAL A 64 17.10 23.03 15.52
C VAL A 64 18.27 22.37 16.23
N GLY A 65 18.03 21.70 17.35
CA GLY A 65 19.00 20.92 18.09
C GLY A 65 20.22 21.73 18.49
N LYS A 66 21.41 21.26 18.10
CA LYS A 66 22.70 21.95 18.33
C LYS A 66 23.10 22.89 17.22
N THR A 67 22.36 22.96 16.13
CA THR A 67 22.62 23.89 15.01
C THR A 67 22.30 25.33 15.41
N SER A 68 23.11 26.28 14.97
CA SER A 68 22.94 27.71 15.25
C SER A 68 21.54 28.21 14.91
N VAL A 69 21.04 29.17 15.67
CA VAL A 69 19.71 29.80 15.51
C VAL A 69 19.87 31.19 14.87
N PRO A 70 19.86 31.34 13.54
CA PRO A 70 19.96 32.64 12.88
C PRO A 70 18.81 33.57 13.29
N LYS A 71 19.14 34.86 13.49
CA LYS A 71 18.13 35.86 13.89
C LYS A 71 17.21 36.27 12.72
N PRO A 72 17.73 36.62 11.51
CA PRO A 72 16.90 37.14 10.43
C PRO A 72 16.02 36.01 9.80
N VAL A 73 14.78 36.33 9.50
CA VAL A 73 13.83 35.40 8.81
C VAL A 73 14.40 34.99 7.45
N SER A 74 15.10 35.91 6.74
CA SER A 74 15.71 35.65 5.44
C SER A 74 16.74 34.50 5.45
N ALA A 75 17.36 34.22 6.60
CA ALA A 75 18.29 33.11 6.77
C ALA A 75 17.61 31.72 6.70
N TYR A 76 16.29 31.66 6.67
CA TYR A 76 15.51 30.41 6.57
C TYR A 76 14.92 30.18 5.18
N LYS A 77 15.41 30.87 4.14
CA LYS A 77 15.05 30.60 2.74
C LYS A 77 15.53 29.22 2.31
N MET A 78 14.81 28.57 1.36
CA MET A 78 15.21 27.26 0.84
C MET A 78 16.60 27.26 0.21
N SER A 79 17.05 28.39 -0.36
CA SER A 79 18.43 28.53 -0.84
C SER A 79 19.47 28.33 0.26
N CYS A 80 19.19 28.82 1.48
CA CYS A 80 20.08 28.63 2.62
C CYS A 80 20.12 27.18 3.12
N TYR A 81 18.96 26.47 3.06
CA TYR A 81 18.93 25.02 3.34
C TYR A 81 19.73 24.23 2.31
N ALA A 82 19.68 24.64 1.04
CA ALA A 82 20.49 24.06 -0.01
C ALA A 82 21.99 24.32 0.17
N ASP A 83 22.37 25.52 0.69
CA ASP A 83 23.75 25.84 1.03
C ASP A 83 24.23 25.02 2.24
N ASP A 84 23.39 24.83 3.25
CA ASP A 84 23.69 23.99 4.41
C ASP A 84 23.96 22.54 3.99
N PHE A 85 23.10 21.99 3.13
CA PHE A 85 23.29 20.65 2.59
C PHE A 85 24.64 20.55 1.82
N ALA A 86 24.94 21.53 0.98
CA ALA A 86 26.21 21.58 0.26
C ALA A 86 27.40 21.56 1.24
N ALA A 87 27.38 22.41 2.28
CA ALA A 87 28.45 22.47 3.29
C ALA A 87 28.60 21.11 4.03
N VAL A 88 27.49 20.46 4.38
CA VAL A 88 27.52 19.14 5.05
C VAL A 88 28.16 18.07 4.16
N ILE A 89 27.79 17.98 2.88
CA ILE A 89 28.37 16.96 1.99
C ILE A 89 29.82 17.29 1.62
N ASP A 90 30.20 18.56 1.54
CA ASP A 90 31.58 18.96 1.30
C ASP A 90 32.50 18.61 2.48
N ALA A 91 32.00 18.75 3.71
CA ALA A 91 32.75 18.44 4.93
C ALA A 91 32.81 16.94 5.27
N MET A 92 31.73 16.19 5.01
CA MET A 92 31.57 14.80 5.47
C MET A 92 31.68 13.76 4.36
N ALA A 93 31.48 14.15 3.10
CA ALA A 93 31.58 13.31 1.91
C ALA A 93 32.33 14.00 0.76
N PRO A 94 33.56 14.46 0.97
CA PRO A 94 34.28 15.25 -0.02
C PRO A 94 34.48 14.48 -1.33
N GLY A 95 34.01 15.06 -2.43
CA GLY A 95 34.16 14.48 -3.77
C GLY A 95 33.33 13.22 -4.06
N GLN A 96 32.54 12.73 -3.12
CA GLN A 96 31.73 11.54 -3.28
C GLN A 96 30.27 11.92 -3.54
N PRO A 97 29.58 11.26 -4.51
CA PRO A 97 28.15 11.42 -4.68
C PRO A 97 27.39 10.77 -3.52
N VAL A 98 26.30 11.41 -3.08
CA VAL A 98 25.50 10.94 -1.97
C VAL A 98 24.08 10.57 -2.40
N HIS A 99 23.47 9.61 -1.73
CA HIS A 99 22.03 9.37 -1.78
C HIS A 99 21.36 10.24 -0.72
N VAL A 100 20.14 10.71 -1.00
CA VAL A 100 19.40 11.58 -0.07
C VAL A 100 18.04 11.02 0.26
N LEU A 101 17.69 11.01 1.55
CA LEU A 101 16.34 10.79 2.07
C LEU A 101 15.91 12.06 2.81
N ALA A 102 14.86 12.73 2.34
CA ALA A 102 14.42 13.94 3.00
C ALA A 102 12.89 13.97 3.22
N HIS A 103 12.48 14.66 4.27
CA HIS A 103 11.09 14.80 4.69
C HIS A 103 10.70 16.29 4.79
N ASP A 104 9.45 16.60 4.39
CA ASP A 104 8.79 17.90 4.56
C ASP A 104 9.66 19.09 4.09
N TRP A 105 9.95 20.09 4.93
CA TRP A 105 10.79 21.24 4.60
C TRP A 105 12.23 20.84 4.25
N GLY A 106 12.77 19.77 4.84
CA GLY A 106 14.05 19.22 4.42
C GLY A 106 14.01 18.77 2.96
N SER A 107 12.93 18.10 2.55
CA SER A 107 12.73 17.74 1.15
C SER A 107 12.59 18.97 0.24
N ALA A 108 11.86 20.01 0.68
CA ALA A 108 11.75 21.26 -0.07
C ALA A 108 13.11 21.94 -0.29
N GLY A 109 13.99 21.93 0.72
CA GLY A 109 15.39 22.40 0.61
C GLY A 109 16.20 21.57 -0.38
N MET A 110 16.00 20.26 -0.41
CA MET A 110 16.68 19.38 -1.37
C MET A 110 16.22 19.64 -2.82
N TRP A 111 14.93 19.86 -3.06
CA TRP A 111 14.46 20.26 -4.39
C TRP A 111 15.14 21.57 -4.89
N GLU A 112 15.38 22.52 -3.98
CA GLU A 112 16.12 23.75 -4.29
C GLU A 112 17.58 23.46 -4.67
N TYR A 113 18.25 22.54 -3.96
CA TYR A 113 19.61 22.13 -4.28
C TYR A 113 19.69 21.42 -5.64
N LEU A 114 18.77 20.46 -5.88
CA LEU A 114 18.76 19.63 -7.09
C LEU A 114 18.48 20.42 -8.39
N ALA A 115 17.90 21.61 -8.28
CA ALA A 115 17.73 22.51 -9.42
C ALA A 115 18.99 23.32 -9.78
N ARG A 116 20.08 23.17 -9.01
CA ARG A 116 21.34 23.87 -9.27
C ARG A 116 22.17 23.14 -10.34
N PRO A 117 22.93 23.87 -11.17
CA PRO A 117 23.92 23.25 -12.07
C PRO A 117 24.88 22.36 -11.29
N GLY A 118 25.23 21.19 -11.83
CA GLY A 118 26.19 20.26 -11.22
C GLY A 118 25.64 19.43 -10.05
N ALA A 119 24.36 19.58 -9.67
CA ALA A 119 23.76 18.81 -8.58
C ALA A 119 23.82 17.28 -8.80
N SER A 120 23.70 16.81 -10.04
CA SER A 120 23.80 15.40 -10.41
C SER A 120 25.20 14.79 -10.26
N GLU A 121 26.24 15.60 -10.16
CA GLU A 121 27.60 15.12 -9.87
C GLU A 121 27.79 14.81 -8.37
N ARG A 122 26.98 15.45 -7.52
CA ARG A 122 27.09 15.37 -6.06
C ARG A 122 25.97 14.54 -5.42
N VAL A 123 24.82 14.39 -6.10
CA VAL A 123 23.67 13.61 -5.61
C VAL A 123 23.35 12.49 -6.59
N ALA A 124 23.58 11.26 -6.16
CA ALA A 124 23.33 10.05 -6.95
C ALA A 124 21.84 9.71 -7.03
N SER A 125 21.08 9.97 -5.96
CA SER A 125 19.61 9.79 -5.93
C SER A 125 18.95 10.60 -4.82
N PHE A 126 17.65 10.84 -4.99
CA PHE A 126 16.84 11.55 -4.02
C PHE A 126 15.54 10.82 -3.73
N THR A 127 15.29 10.48 -2.46
CA THR A 127 14.00 9.99 -1.95
C THR A 127 13.31 11.11 -1.17
N SER A 128 12.20 11.60 -1.71
CA SER A 128 11.37 12.67 -1.15
C SER A 128 10.16 12.08 -0.44
N VAL A 129 9.96 12.40 0.84
CA VAL A 129 8.82 11.98 1.64
C VAL A 129 8.00 13.22 2.03
N SER A 130 6.76 13.30 1.60
CA SER A 130 5.81 14.38 1.96
C SER A 130 6.35 15.81 1.82
N GLY A 131 7.28 16.06 0.90
CA GLY A 131 7.88 17.37 0.66
C GLY A 131 8.04 17.63 -0.83
N PRO A 132 7.04 18.20 -1.51
CA PRO A 132 7.13 18.51 -2.93
C PRO A 132 8.07 19.67 -3.22
N SER A 133 8.55 19.76 -4.47
CA SER A 133 9.16 20.99 -4.95
C SER A 133 8.18 22.16 -4.84
N ALA A 134 8.65 23.26 -4.24
CA ALA A 134 7.84 24.47 -4.12
C ALA A 134 7.43 25.04 -5.50
N ASP A 135 8.30 24.93 -6.50
CA ASP A 135 8.00 25.38 -7.87
C ASP A 135 6.95 24.50 -8.56
N HIS A 136 7.07 23.16 -8.45
CA HIS A 136 6.06 22.24 -9.01
C HIS A 136 4.70 22.42 -8.35
N LEU A 137 4.68 22.54 -7.02
CA LEU A 137 3.49 22.77 -6.22
C LEU A 137 2.80 24.09 -6.59
N ASN A 138 3.56 25.15 -6.70
CA ASN A 138 3.06 26.48 -7.09
C ASN A 138 2.46 26.47 -8.50
N ARG A 139 3.14 25.82 -9.46
CA ARG A 139 2.59 25.61 -10.81
C ARG A 139 1.28 24.86 -10.79
N PHE A 140 1.19 23.78 -9.98
CA PHE A 140 -0.05 23.03 -9.82
C PHE A 140 -1.19 23.93 -9.28
N ILE A 141 -0.94 24.65 -8.19
CA ILE A 141 -1.96 25.51 -7.55
C ILE A 141 -2.36 26.63 -8.47
N ILE A 142 -1.44 27.53 -8.83
CA ILE A 142 -1.76 28.75 -9.59
C ILE A 142 -2.22 28.42 -11.01
N GLY A 143 -1.56 27.43 -11.64
CA GLY A 143 -1.94 27.01 -12.99
C GLY A 143 -3.37 26.48 -13.08
N ASN A 144 -3.84 25.77 -12.05
CA ASN A 144 -5.20 25.22 -12.04
C ASN A 144 -6.25 26.19 -11.48
N LEU A 145 -5.90 27.09 -10.56
CA LEU A 145 -6.80 28.17 -10.11
C LEU A 145 -7.16 29.14 -11.23
N LYS A 146 -6.27 29.34 -12.21
CA LYS A 146 -6.52 30.16 -13.41
C LYS A 146 -7.43 29.45 -14.45
N ARG A 147 -7.83 28.19 -14.23
CA ARG A 147 -8.58 27.37 -15.19
C ARG A 147 -9.87 26.80 -14.59
N PRO A 148 -10.86 27.66 -14.20
CA PRO A 148 -12.10 27.21 -13.57
C PRO A 148 -12.95 26.30 -14.47
N TYR A 149 -12.75 26.35 -15.80
CA TYR A 149 -13.36 25.44 -16.77
C TYR A 149 -12.88 23.99 -16.67
N ARG A 150 -11.89 23.69 -15.80
CA ARG A 150 -11.45 22.33 -15.42
C ARG A 150 -11.84 22.05 -13.96
N PRO A 151 -13.12 21.81 -13.66
CA PRO A 151 -13.65 21.87 -12.29
C PRO A 151 -12.95 20.92 -11.31
N LYS A 152 -12.60 19.72 -11.75
CA LYS A 152 -11.88 18.75 -10.90
C LYS A 152 -10.49 19.24 -10.48
N LEU A 153 -9.72 19.82 -11.41
CA LEU A 153 -8.38 20.33 -11.13
C LEU A 153 -8.43 21.63 -10.34
N PHE A 154 -9.40 22.50 -10.66
CA PHE A 154 -9.66 23.71 -9.91
C PHE A 154 -9.97 23.43 -8.43
N LEU A 155 -10.91 22.49 -8.16
CA LEU A 155 -11.26 22.10 -6.79
C LEU A 155 -10.09 21.45 -6.03
N ARG A 156 -9.26 20.65 -6.72
CA ARG A 156 -8.04 20.09 -6.15
C ARG A 156 -7.04 21.20 -5.78
N ALA A 157 -6.81 22.16 -6.67
CA ALA A 157 -5.93 23.29 -6.41
C ALA A 157 -6.45 24.16 -5.25
N LEU A 158 -7.76 24.42 -5.20
CA LEU A 158 -8.39 25.14 -4.10
C LEU A 158 -8.26 24.40 -2.77
N SER A 159 -8.49 23.08 -2.76
CA SER A 159 -8.29 22.22 -1.58
C SER A 159 -6.85 22.24 -1.08
N GLN A 160 -5.86 22.19 -2.00
CA GLN A 160 -4.44 22.26 -1.63
C GLN A 160 -4.08 23.65 -1.09
N PHE A 161 -4.57 24.72 -1.72
CA PHE A 161 -4.36 26.09 -1.25
C PHE A 161 -4.94 26.29 0.17
N ALA A 162 -6.16 25.81 0.39
CA ALA A 162 -6.81 25.87 1.71
C ALA A 162 -6.05 25.08 2.78
N SER A 163 -5.43 23.94 2.43
CA SER A 163 -4.65 23.14 3.39
C SER A 163 -3.38 23.87 3.88
N PHE A 164 -2.93 24.92 3.19
CA PHE A 164 -1.80 25.77 3.58
C PHE A 164 -2.20 27.03 4.37
N SER A 165 -3.47 27.20 4.72
CA SER A 165 -3.94 28.38 5.48
C SER A 165 -3.20 28.58 6.81
N TYR A 166 -2.76 27.48 7.46
CA TYR A 166 -1.98 27.55 8.69
C TYR A 166 -0.60 28.22 8.51
N MET A 167 -0.04 28.19 7.30
CA MET A 167 1.28 28.82 7.01
C MET A 167 1.22 30.32 7.22
N GLY A 168 0.06 30.95 6.95
CA GLY A 168 -0.14 32.38 7.21
C GLY A 168 -0.02 32.69 8.71
N PHE A 169 -0.65 31.91 9.57
CA PHE A 169 -0.50 32.04 11.02
C PHE A 169 0.94 31.81 11.48
N PHE A 170 1.58 30.74 10.97
CA PHE A 170 2.98 30.41 11.32
C PHE A 170 3.99 31.47 10.89
N SER A 171 3.61 32.33 9.92
CA SER A 171 4.45 33.43 9.45
C SER A 171 4.36 34.68 10.33
N VAL A 172 3.46 34.72 11.33
CA VAL A 172 3.31 35.88 12.24
C VAL A 172 4.44 35.90 13.27
N PRO A 173 5.31 36.92 13.25
CA PRO A 173 6.42 36.98 14.19
C PRO A 173 5.93 37.11 15.65
N VAL A 174 6.71 36.64 16.60
CA VAL A 174 6.49 36.66 18.05
C VAL A 174 5.28 35.84 18.50
N VAL A 175 4.09 36.06 17.92
CA VAL A 175 2.85 35.37 18.33
C VAL A 175 2.90 33.88 18.01
N ALA A 176 3.24 33.53 16.75
CA ALA A 176 3.27 32.13 16.36
C ALA A 176 4.34 31.32 17.10
N PRO A 177 5.60 31.77 17.25
CA PRO A 177 6.60 31.07 18.06
C PRO A 177 6.18 30.87 19.52
N PHE A 178 5.55 31.87 20.14
CA PHE A 178 5.03 31.74 21.50
C PHE A 178 3.94 30.66 21.60
N VAL A 179 2.95 30.68 20.71
CA VAL A 179 1.84 29.70 20.69
C VAL A 179 2.35 28.30 20.40
N VAL A 180 3.28 28.16 19.45
CA VAL A 180 3.87 26.85 19.10
C VAL A 180 4.61 26.27 20.31
N ARG A 181 5.50 27.07 20.93
CA ARG A 181 6.29 26.62 22.08
C ARG A 181 5.43 26.26 23.29
N ARG A 182 4.36 27.03 23.56
CA ARG A 182 3.57 26.89 24.79
C ARG A 182 2.46 25.84 24.68
N PHE A 183 1.84 25.68 23.50
CA PHE A 183 0.62 24.92 23.34
C PHE A 183 0.67 23.94 22.16
N LEU A 184 1.05 24.41 20.96
CA LEU A 184 0.82 23.67 19.71
C LEU A 184 1.75 22.48 19.55
N ALA A 185 3.02 22.57 19.94
CA ALA A 185 3.96 21.45 19.86
C ALA A 185 3.49 20.25 20.70
N GLY A 186 2.95 20.50 21.90
CA GLY A 186 2.35 19.44 22.72
C GLY A 186 1.05 18.88 22.14
N ALA A 187 0.21 19.75 21.54
CA ALA A 187 -1.02 19.33 20.87
C ALA A 187 -0.75 18.50 19.63
N LEU A 188 0.24 18.88 18.83
CA LEU A 188 0.67 18.13 17.63
C LEU A 188 1.14 16.72 18.03
N ARG A 189 1.97 16.60 19.06
CA ARG A 189 2.40 15.30 19.58
C ARG A 189 1.22 14.40 19.97
N ARG A 190 0.18 14.95 20.62
CA ARG A 190 -1.04 14.19 20.93
C ARG A 190 -1.82 13.80 19.68
N ALA A 191 -1.89 14.70 18.71
CA ALA A 191 -2.57 14.43 17.44
C ALA A 191 -1.92 13.28 16.66
N LEU A 192 -0.59 13.17 16.68
CA LEU A 192 0.14 12.05 16.06
C LEU A 192 -0.24 10.69 16.66
N VAL A 193 -0.43 10.63 17.99
CA VAL A 193 -0.89 9.40 18.66
C VAL A 193 -2.33 9.08 18.27
N VAL A 194 -3.23 10.06 18.37
CA VAL A 194 -4.67 9.81 18.25
C VAL A 194 -5.11 9.66 16.79
N ARG A 195 -4.57 10.51 15.90
CA ARG A 195 -4.99 10.57 14.49
C ARG A 195 -4.19 9.65 13.58
N ASP A 196 -2.87 9.65 13.73
CA ASP A 196 -1.98 8.90 12.86
C ASP A 196 -1.64 7.52 13.44
N GLY A 197 -2.17 7.22 14.64
CA GLY A 197 -2.01 5.91 15.30
C GLY A 197 -0.57 5.58 15.67
N ILE A 198 0.30 6.60 15.81
CA ILE A 198 1.70 6.39 16.17
C ILE A 198 1.76 6.06 17.66
N PRO A 199 2.24 4.88 18.09
CA PRO A 199 2.40 4.56 19.49
C PRO A 199 3.27 5.61 20.20
N ALA A 200 2.90 5.98 21.44
CA ALA A 200 3.58 7.05 22.16
C ALA A 200 5.09 6.80 22.34
N GLU A 201 5.49 5.54 22.46
CA GLU A 201 6.89 5.10 22.53
C GLU A 201 7.67 5.22 21.21
N LYS A 202 6.97 5.34 20.10
CA LYS A 202 7.55 5.57 18.75
C LYS A 202 7.59 7.05 18.38
N LEU A 203 7.11 7.93 19.22
CA LEU A 203 7.22 9.38 19.00
C LEU A 203 8.64 9.85 19.30
N LEU A 204 9.41 10.03 18.26
CA LEU A 204 10.81 10.43 18.30
C LEU A 204 10.93 11.96 18.28
N HIS A 205 11.16 12.55 19.45
CA HIS A 205 11.38 13.98 19.60
C HIS A 205 12.57 14.22 20.53
N SER A 206 13.39 15.22 20.16
CA SER A 206 14.47 15.72 21.03
C SER A 206 13.92 16.37 22.31
N ASP A 207 14.73 16.48 23.33
CA ASP A 207 14.38 17.21 24.55
C ASP A 207 14.11 18.69 24.28
N THR A 208 14.70 19.23 23.22
CA THR A 208 14.56 20.61 22.76
C THR A 208 13.36 20.85 21.83
N TYR A 209 12.60 19.81 21.48
CA TYR A 209 11.52 19.81 20.48
C TYR A 209 10.63 21.08 20.45
N LYS A 210 10.13 21.52 21.64
CA LYS A 210 9.25 22.70 21.70
C LYS A 210 9.99 23.99 21.35
N THR A 211 11.26 24.08 21.72
CA THR A 211 12.11 25.23 21.44
C THR A 211 12.53 25.22 19.97
N ASP A 212 12.89 24.07 19.47
CA ASP A 212 13.30 23.85 18.08
C ASP A 212 12.15 24.17 17.12
N ALA A 213 10.94 23.67 17.41
CA ALA A 213 9.74 23.98 16.66
C ALA A 213 9.47 25.49 16.58
N ALA A 214 9.63 26.21 17.69
CA ALA A 214 9.44 27.66 17.72
C ALA A 214 10.55 28.44 16.97
N ASN A 215 11.81 28.03 17.11
CA ASN A 215 12.95 28.70 16.47
C ASN A 215 12.94 28.53 14.94
N SER A 216 12.67 27.31 14.48
CA SER A 216 12.66 26.94 13.06
C SER A 216 11.37 27.36 12.32
N LEU A 217 10.35 27.85 13.05
CA LEU A 217 9.09 28.34 12.48
C LEU A 217 9.30 29.47 11.44
N LYS A 218 10.44 30.15 11.51
CA LYS A 218 10.84 31.19 10.54
C LYS A 218 10.89 30.67 9.09
N VAL A 219 11.00 29.35 8.89
CA VAL A 219 10.94 28.74 7.56
C VAL A 219 9.65 29.08 6.84
N TYR A 220 8.53 29.15 7.56
CA TYR A 220 7.23 29.52 6.97
C TYR A 220 7.25 30.98 6.50
N GLY A 221 7.66 31.92 7.38
CA GLY A 221 7.75 33.34 7.02
C GLY A 221 8.71 33.64 5.88
N ALA A 222 9.82 32.91 5.81
CA ALA A 222 10.83 33.09 4.76
C ALA A 222 10.36 32.62 3.37
N ASN A 223 9.43 31.62 3.30
CA ASN A 223 9.08 30.94 2.05
C ASN A 223 7.59 31.07 1.68
N TYR A 224 6.72 31.59 2.55
CA TYR A 224 5.26 31.67 2.32
C TYR A 224 4.91 32.41 1.03
N PHE A 225 5.42 33.63 0.85
CA PHE A 225 5.12 34.43 -0.34
C PHE A 225 5.75 33.87 -1.62
N ARG A 226 6.94 33.29 -1.53
CA ARG A 226 7.60 32.67 -2.68
C ARG A 226 6.83 31.44 -3.17
N SER A 227 6.25 30.69 -2.26
CA SER A 227 5.43 29.51 -2.58
C SER A 227 4.15 29.87 -3.34
N VAL A 228 3.73 31.15 -3.36
CA VAL A 228 2.46 31.58 -3.97
C VAL A 228 2.67 32.48 -5.21
N SER A 229 3.84 33.12 -5.40
CA SER A 229 4.00 34.19 -6.37
C SER A 229 4.84 33.89 -7.62
N SER A 230 5.82 33.00 -7.56
CA SER A 230 6.74 32.79 -8.70
C SER A 230 7.35 31.40 -8.76
N ALA A 231 6.87 30.56 -9.69
CA ALA A 231 7.51 29.29 -10.04
C ALA A 231 8.55 29.52 -11.15
N ARG A 232 9.77 29.00 -10.95
CA ARG A 232 10.83 29.02 -11.98
C ARG A 232 10.41 28.19 -13.19
N ALA A 233 10.75 28.64 -14.41
CA ALA A 233 10.38 27.96 -15.64
C ALA A 233 11.19 26.68 -15.88
N ASP A 234 12.41 26.66 -15.40
CA ASP A 234 13.50 25.73 -15.68
C ASP A 234 13.85 24.80 -14.52
N HIS A 235 12.87 24.48 -13.68
CA HIS A 235 13.07 23.63 -12.51
C HIS A 235 13.11 22.13 -12.88
N PHE A 236 14.05 21.77 -13.74
CA PHE A 236 14.34 20.39 -14.11
C PHE A 236 15.32 19.75 -13.12
N VAL A 237 15.15 18.46 -12.89
CA VAL A 237 16.01 17.67 -12.00
C VAL A 237 16.46 16.41 -12.73
N ASP A 238 17.76 16.32 -13.04
CA ASP A 238 18.36 15.19 -13.74
C ASP A 238 18.74 14.02 -12.82
N VAL A 239 18.71 14.25 -11.50
CA VAL A 239 18.94 13.21 -10.51
C VAL A 239 17.78 12.23 -10.49
N PRO A 240 18.01 10.89 -10.34
CA PRO A 240 16.94 9.93 -10.11
C PRO A 240 16.16 10.27 -8.83
N VAL A 241 14.83 10.39 -8.93
CA VAL A 241 13.97 10.74 -7.80
C VAL A 241 12.97 9.64 -7.51
N GLN A 242 12.87 9.25 -6.23
CA GLN A 242 11.79 8.45 -5.69
C GLN A 242 10.88 9.32 -4.83
N LEU A 243 9.60 9.38 -5.16
CA LEU A 243 8.58 10.00 -4.32
C LEU A 243 7.93 8.94 -3.44
N ILE A 244 7.92 9.16 -2.14
CA ILE A 244 7.05 8.44 -1.19
C ILE A 244 5.91 9.38 -0.85
N VAL A 245 4.75 9.09 -1.42
CA VAL A 245 3.54 9.92 -1.35
C VAL A 245 2.60 9.36 -0.29
N ASN A 246 2.42 10.10 0.78
CA ASN A 246 1.51 9.74 1.86
C ASN A 246 0.06 10.07 1.48
N THR A 247 -0.77 9.04 1.25
CA THR A 247 -2.13 9.26 0.71
C THR A 247 -3.13 9.85 1.71
N SER A 248 -2.83 9.76 3.00
CA SER A 248 -3.62 10.34 4.10
C SER A 248 -3.02 11.64 4.66
N ASP A 249 -2.02 12.22 3.98
CA ASP A 249 -1.37 13.46 4.38
C ASP A 249 -2.38 14.65 4.34
N PRO A 250 -2.62 15.33 5.47
CA PRO A 250 -3.53 16.47 5.51
C PRO A 250 -2.95 17.75 4.95
N PHE A 251 -1.61 17.86 4.85
CA PHE A 251 -0.89 19.06 4.45
C PHE A 251 -0.59 19.05 2.95
N VAL A 252 -0.04 17.94 2.45
CA VAL A 252 0.36 17.79 1.04
C VAL A 252 -0.46 16.67 0.40
N ARG A 253 -1.39 17.05 -0.48
CA ARG A 253 -2.29 16.10 -1.12
C ARG A 253 -1.58 15.27 -2.20
N PRO A 254 -1.90 13.98 -2.38
CA PRO A 254 -1.21 13.10 -3.33
C PRO A 254 -1.20 13.60 -4.78
N TYR A 255 -2.25 14.29 -5.20
CA TYR A 255 -2.40 14.77 -6.57
C TYR A 255 -1.47 15.93 -6.96
N VAL A 256 -0.80 16.57 -5.99
CA VAL A 256 0.19 17.63 -6.31
C VAL A 256 1.44 17.08 -6.98
N TYR A 257 1.69 15.78 -6.82
CA TYR A 257 2.81 15.08 -7.43
C TYR A 257 2.51 14.55 -8.84
N ASP A 258 1.26 14.64 -9.34
CA ASP A 258 0.86 14.03 -10.61
C ASP A 258 1.63 14.60 -11.82
N ASP A 259 2.04 15.86 -11.74
CA ASP A 259 2.76 16.57 -12.80
C ASP A 259 4.30 16.55 -12.63
N THR A 260 4.85 16.00 -11.54
CA THR A 260 6.31 15.97 -11.27
C THR A 260 7.11 15.33 -12.41
N LYS A 261 6.53 14.34 -13.10
CA LYS A 261 7.11 13.68 -14.28
C LYS A 261 7.49 14.63 -15.42
N ASN A 262 6.93 15.85 -15.45
CA ASN A 262 7.25 16.82 -16.49
C ASN A 262 8.61 17.50 -16.28
N TRP A 263 9.18 17.39 -15.09
CA TRP A 263 10.44 18.02 -14.69
C TRP A 263 11.49 17.04 -14.20
N VAL A 264 11.10 15.77 -13.97
CA VAL A 264 11.96 14.70 -13.47
C VAL A 264 11.90 13.52 -14.43
N PRO A 265 12.84 13.35 -15.36
CA PRO A 265 12.83 12.27 -16.35
C PRO A 265 12.95 10.88 -15.73
N ARG A 266 13.76 10.74 -14.67
CA ARG A 266 13.98 9.49 -13.94
C ARG A 266 13.21 9.50 -12.62
N LEU A 267 11.90 9.17 -12.68
CA LEU A 267 10.97 9.29 -11.58
C LEU A 267 10.38 7.94 -11.17
N TRP A 268 10.37 7.68 -9.87
CA TRP A 268 9.63 6.60 -9.22
C TRP A 268 8.62 7.19 -8.23
N ARG A 269 7.44 6.59 -8.14
CA ARG A 269 6.40 7.02 -7.20
C ARG A 269 5.82 5.84 -6.45
N ARG A 270 5.87 5.89 -5.13
CA ARG A 270 5.25 4.94 -4.21
C ARG A 270 4.18 5.65 -3.38
N ASP A 271 2.94 5.26 -3.57
CA ASP A 271 1.84 5.76 -2.75
C ASP A 271 1.67 4.83 -1.54
N ILE A 272 1.78 5.37 -0.32
CA ILE A 272 1.58 4.62 0.93
C ILE A 272 0.42 5.22 1.74
N LYS A 273 -0.36 4.38 2.41
CA LYS A 273 -1.47 4.85 3.24
C LYS A 273 -0.95 5.28 4.61
N ALA A 274 -0.35 6.44 4.67
CA ALA A 274 0.24 7.02 5.86
C ALA A 274 -0.16 8.49 5.99
N GLY A 275 -0.12 9.02 7.22
CA GLY A 275 -0.17 10.45 7.52
C GLY A 275 1.17 11.12 7.19
N HIS A 276 1.28 12.42 7.50
CA HIS A 276 2.45 13.23 7.15
C HIS A 276 3.76 12.67 7.74
N TRP A 277 3.74 12.20 8.99
CA TRP A 277 4.92 11.66 9.69
C TRP A 277 5.15 10.16 9.43
N SER A 278 5.09 9.75 8.18
CA SER A 278 5.42 8.38 7.79
C SER A 278 6.85 7.92 8.19
N PRO A 279 7.86 8.79 8.34
CA PRO A 279 9.14 8.38 8.90
C PRO A 279 9.04 7.70 10.28
N MET A 280 8.07 8.09 11.11
CA MET A 280 7.82 7.46 12.41
C MET A 280 6.86 6.27 12.33
N SER A 281 5.77 6.38 11.53
CA SER A 281 4.72 5.36 11.49
C SER A 281 5.03 4.19 10.54
N HIS A 282 5.81 4.42 9.49
CA HIS A 282 6.10 3.46 8.42
C HIS A 282 7.61 3.32 8.14
N ALA A 283 8.43 3.40 9.20
CA ALA A 283 9.88 3.35 9.10
C ALA A 283 10.42 2.14 8.30
N PRO A 284 9.95 0.89 8.51
CA PRO A 284 10.41 -0.26 7.74
C PRO A 284 10.10 -0.13 6.24
N THR A 285 8.92 0.37 5.88
CA THR A 285 8.50 0.57 4.49
C THR A 285 9.38 1.60 3.78
N ILE A 286 9.70 2.71 4.47
CA ILE A 286 10.57 3.75 3.91
C ILE A 286 12.00 3.22 3.78
N ALA A 287 12.54 2.57 4.81
CA ALA A 287 13.87 1.98 4.78
C ALA A 287 14.03 0.99 3.62
N GLN A 288 13.07 0.06 3.47
CA GLN A 288 13.07 -0.89 2.36
C GLN A 288 12.97 -0.18 0.99
N SER A 289 12.16 0.86 0.89
CA SER A 289 12.03 1.63 -0.37
C SER A 289 13.32 2.34 -0.76
N VAL A 290 14.05 2.89 0.21
CA VAL A 290 15.36 3.51 -0.01
C VAL A 290 16.39 2.45 -0.43
N ARG A 291 16.44 1.33 0.29
CA ARG A 291 17.36 0.22 -0.02
C ARG A 291 17.16 -0.30 -1.44
N GLU A 292 15.93 -0.64 -1.82
CA GLU A 292 15.61 -1.13 -3.16
C GLU A 292 15.96 -0.13 -4.27
N PHE A 293 15.73 1.16 -4.01
CA PHE A 293 15.99 2.21 -4.98
C PHE A 293 17.50 2.40 -5.20
N VAL A 294 18.27 2.51 -4.12
CA VAL A 294 19.73 2.66 -4.20
C VAL A 294 20.39 1.41 -4.78
N ASP A 295 20.02 0.23 -4.30
CA ASP A 295 20.56 -1.04 -4.80
C ASP A 295 20.35 -1.19 -6.32
N HIS A 296 19.19 -0.76 -6.83
CA HIS A 296 18.92 -0.75 -8.27
C HIS A 296 19.80 0.21 -9.03
N LEU A 297 19.99 1.42 -8.52
CA LEU A 297 20.87 2.41 -9.16
C LEU A 297 22.34 1.99 -9.14
N GLU A 298 22.74 1.16 -8.19
CA GLU A 298 24.06 0.53 -8.10
C GLU A 298 24.16 -0.79 -8.91
N GLY A 299 23.17 -1.11 -9.73
CA GLY A 299 23.21 -2.23 -10.69
C GLY A 299 22.58 -3.53 -10.23
N LYS A 300 21.96 -3.61 -9.04
CA LYS A 300 21.18 -4.77 -8.64
C LYS A 300 19.84 -4.84 -9.40
N PRO A 301 19.29 -6.04 -9.61
CA PRO A 301 17.98 -6.19 -10.23
C PRO A 301 16.90 -5.41 -9.44
N ALA A 302 16.03 -4.71 -10.18
CA ALA A 302 14.93 -3.99 -9.57
C ALA A 302 13.89 -4.95 -8.98
N SER A 303 13.41 -4.68 -7.77
CA SER A 303 12.28 -5.39 -7.19
C SER A 303 10.99 -5.10 -7.99
N ARG A 304 10.00 -6.01 -7.93
CA ARG A 304 8.68 -5.77 -8.54
C ARG A 304 8.05 -4.47 -8.05
N ALA A 305 8.19 -4.16 -6.76
CA ALA A 305 7.68 -2.94 -6.17
C ALA A 305 8.33 -1.69 -6.77
N LEU A 306 9.63 -1.73 -7.03
CA LEU A 306 10.36 -0.63 -7.67
C LEU A 306 10.00 -0.51 -9.15
N LEU A 307 9.86 -1.61 -9.88
CA LEU A 307 9.41 -1.62 -11.27
C LEU A 307 8.01 -1.00 -11.41
N ARG A 308 7.09 -1.34 -10.50
CA ARG A 308 5.75 -0.72 -10.47
C ARG A 308 5.79 0.78 -10.17
N ALA A 309 6.72 1.21 -9.34
CA ALA A 309 6.88 2.60 -8.96
C ALA A 309 7.42 3.49 -10.10
N GLN A 310 8.09 2.91 -11.10
CA GLN A 310 8.72 3.66 -12.20
C GLN A 310 7.66 4.35 -13.05
N VAL A 311 7.69 5.68 -13.06
CA VAL A 311 6.72 6.51 -13.80
C VAL A 311 7.05 6.52 -15.28
N GLY A 312 6.03 6.33 -16.12
CA GLY A 312 6.19 6.34 -17.58
C GLY A 312 6.67 5.02 -18.19
N ARG A 313 7.00 4.00 -17.39
CA ARG A 313 7.33 2.67 -17.91
C ARG A 313 6.07 1.99 -18.47
N PRO A 314 6.04 1.58 -19.74
CA PRO A 314 4.94 0.83 -20.31
C PRO A 314 4.80 -0.53 -19.59
N ARG A 315 3.58 -0.88 -19.17
CA ARG A 315 3.29 -2.18 -18.57
C ARG A 315 1.80 -2.49 -18.66
N GLU A 316 1.48 -3.77 -18.64
CA GLU A 316 0.12 -4.24 -18.42
C GLU A 316 -0.39 -3.79 -17.04
N TYR A 317 -1.71 -3.81 -16.82
CA TYR A 317 -2.29 -3.28 -15.57
C TYR A 317 -1.73 -3.97 -14.31
N PHE A 318 -1.54 -5.30 -14.37
CA PHE A 318 -0.93 -6.07 -13.28
C PHE A 318 0.52 -6.49 -13.59
N GLY A 319 1.16 -5.84 -14.53
CA GLY A 319 2.60 -6.03 -14.76
C GLY A 319 3.40 -5.80 -13.49
N ASP A 320 4.38 -6.66 -13.22
CA ASP A 320 5.20 -6.66 -12.00
C ASP A 320 4.38 -6.88 -10.70
N THR A 321 3.21 -7.49 -10.77
CA THR A 321 2.36 -7.82 -9.63
C THR A 321 2.39 -9.33 -9.38
N LEU A 322 2.57 -9.74 -8.13
CA LEU A 322 2.47 -11.14 -7.72
C LEU A 322 1.07 -11.43 -7.18
N VAL A 323 0.41 -12.44 -7.74
CA VAL A 323 -0.96 -12.84 -7.34
C VAL A 323 -0.94 -14.28 -6.85
N SER A 324 -1.42 -14.53 -5.63
CA SER A 324 -1.64 -15.88 -5.11
C SER A 324 -3.09 -16.30 -5.29
N VAL A 325 -3.36 -17.51 -5.81
CA VAL A 325 -4.71 -18.05 -6.01
C VAL A 325 -4.79 -19.48 -5.49
N THR A 326 -5.70 -19.73 -4.53
CA THR A 326 -5.97 -21.08 -4.02
C THR A 326 -7.11 -21.76 -4.76
N GLY A 327 -7.11 -23.10 -4.85
CA GLY A 327 -8.11 -23.86 -5.62
C GLY A 327 -7.99 -23.56 -7.12
N ALA A 328 -6.77 -23.35 -7.61
CA ALA A 328 -6.50 -22.92 -8.98
C ALA A 328 -6.36 -24.08 -9.99
N GLY A 329 -6.57 -25.31 -9.56
CA GLY A 329 -6.54 -26.48 -10.44
C GLY A 329 -7.72 -26.54 -11.40
N SER A 330 -8.87 -25.91 -11.09
CA SER A 330 -10.05 -25.93 -11.94
C SER A 330 -10.97 -24.72 -11.74
N GLY A 331 -12.04 -24.63 -12.52
CA GLY A 331 -13.17 -23.74 -12.33
C GLY A 331 -12.80 -22.25 -12.19
N ILE A 332 -13.36 -21.59 -11.17
CA ILE A 332 -13.18 -20.15 -10.92
C ILE A 332 -11.72 -19.83 -10.60
N GLY A 333 -11.02 -20.67 -9.81
CA GLY A 333 -9.61 -20.44 -9.45
C GLY A 333 -8.69 -20.47 -10.66
N ARG A 334 -8.83 -21.49 -11.54
CA ARG A 334 -8.07 -21.59 -12.80
C ARG A 334 -8.29 -20.35 -13.68
N GLU A 335 -9.55 -20.01 -13.95
CA GLU A 335 -9.85 -18.86 -14.80
C GLU A 335 -9.41 -17.53 -14.18
N THR A 336 -9.42 -17.43 -12.84
CA THR A 336 -8.90 -16.24 -12.13
C THR A 336 -7.39 -16.12 -12.31
N ALA A 337 -6.63 -17.20 -12.16
CA ALA A 337 -5.19 -17.21 -12.40
C ALA A 337 -4.86 -16.83 -13.85
N LEU A 338 -5.57 -17.43 -14.83
CA LEU A 338 -5.44 -17.10 -16.25
C LEU A 338 -5.80 -15.64 -16.55
N ALA A 339 -6.80 -15.07 -15.87
CA ALA A 339 -7.23 -13.69 -16.09
C ALA A 339 -6.19 -12.67 -15.56
N PHE A 340 -5.61 -12.91 -14.39
CA PHE A 340 -4.52 -12.06 -13.88
C PHE A 340 -3.26 -12.18 -14.73
N ALA A 341 -2.88 -13.40 -15.14
CA ALA A 341 -1.72 -13.61 -16.00
C ALA A 341 -1.86 -12.90 -17.37
N ARG A 342 -3.06 -12.89 -17.98
CA ARG A 342 -3.34 -12.13 -19.22
C ARG A 342 -3.15 -10.62 -19.08
N GLU A 343 -3.24 -10.10 -17.87
CA GLU A 343 -3.00 -8.68 -17.57
C GLU A 343 -1.59 -8.42 -16.98
N GLY A 344 -0.68 -9.38 -17.21
CA GLY A 344 0.75 -9.24 -16.92
C GLY A 344 1.19 -9.66 -15.51
N ALA A 345 0.28 -10.20 -14.68
CA ALA A 345 0.67 -10.68 -13.36
C ALA A 345 1.50 -11.97 -13.43
N GLU A 346 2.47 -12.08 -12.55
CA GLU A 346 3.06 -13.34 -12.15
C GLU A 346 2.16 -13.98 -11.11
N VAL A 347 1.87 -15.29 -11.26
CA VAL A 347 0.90 -15.94 -10.39
C VAL A 347 1.51 -17.12 -9.62
N VAL A 348 1.22 -17.18 -8.33
CA VAL A 348 1.45 -18.35 -7.47
C VAL A 348 0.10 -19.07 -7.33
N ILE A 349 0.02 -20.29 -7.81
CA ILE A 349 -1.23 -21.05 -7.85
C ILE A 349 -1.11 -22.31 -7.01
N SER A 350 -2.15 -22.61 -6.24
CA SER A 350 -2.17 -23.78 -5.38
C SER A 350 -3.49 -24.53 -5.45
N ASP A 351 -3.39 -25.85 -5.30
CA ASP A 351 -4.54 -26.76 -5.21
C ASP A 351 -4.14 -28.01 -4.40
N ILE A 352 -5.13 -28.72 -3.86
CA ILE A 352 -4.88 -30.03 -3.24
C ILE A 352 -4.48 -31.07 -4.30
N ASP A 353 -4.99 -30.93 -5.52
CA ASP A 353 -4.65 -31.72 -6.68
C ASP A 353 -3.46 -31.13 -7.44
N GLU A 354 -2.30 -31.72 -7.22
CA GLU A 354 -1.03 -31.27 -7.81
C GLU A 354 -1.03 -31.37 -9.35
N ALA A 355 -1.67 -32.39 -9.92
CA ALA A 355 -1.71 -32.56 -11.38
C ALA A 355 -2.51 -31.44 -12.05
N SER A 356 -3.67 -31.10 -11.49
CA SER A 356 -4.55 -30.06 -12.04
C SER A 356 -3.97 -28.65 -11.93
N VAL A 357 -3.21 -28.35 -10.85
CA VAL A 357 -2.56 -27.05 -10.71
C VAL A 357 -1.35 -26.92 -11.65
N LYS A 358 -0.60 -28.00 -11.88
CA LYS A 358 0.49 -28.05 -12.87
C LYS A 358 -0.06 -27.83 -14.31
N ASP A 359 -1.20 -28.43 -14.64
CA ASP A 359 -1.88 -28.18 -15.92
C ASP A 359 -2.25 -26.70 -16.09
N THR A 360 -2.77 -26.07 -15.02
CA THR A 360 -3.07 -24.62 -15.05
C THR A 360 -1.80 -23.79 -15.27
N ALA A 361 -0.69 -24.13 -14.63
CA ALA A 361 0.58 -23.45 -14.84
C ALA A 361 1.08 -23.60 -16.29
N ALA A 362 0.98 -24.79 -16.87
CA ALA A 362 1.32 -25.05 -18.27
C ALA A 362 0.46 -24.20 -19.23
N GLN A 363 -0.83 -24.06 -18.96
CA GLN A 363 -1.73 -23.21 -19.75
C GLN A 363 -1.36 -21.73 -19.69
N ILE A 364 -0.87 -21.24 -18.54
CA ILE A 364 -0.39 -19.87 -18.37
C ILE A 364 0.92 -19.68 -19.15
N ALA A 365 1.87 -20.62 -18.99
CA ALA A 365 3.17 -20.58 -19.68
C ALA A 365 3.01 -20.63 -21.20
N ALA A 366 2.09 -21.44 -21.73
CA ALA A 366 1.77 -21.52 -23.15
C ALA A 366 1.26 -20.18 -23.75
N ARG A 367 0.83 -19.25 -22.90
CA ARG A 367 0.37 -17.90 -23.27
C ARG A 367 1.41 -16.81 -22.92
N GLY A 368 2.64 -17.21 -22.59
CA GLY A 368 3.74 -16.29 -22.25
C GLY A 368 3.68 -15.71 -20.83
N GLY A 369 2.79 -16.20 -19.97
CA GLY A 369 2.73 -15.80 -18.56
C GLY A 369 3.67 -16.61 -17.67
N VAL A 370 3.84 -16.15 -16.43
CA VAL A 370 4.66 -16.83 -15.41
C VAL A 370 3.76 -17.35 -14.29
N ALA A 371 3.88 -18.65 -13.98
CA ALA A 371 3.11 -19.30 -12.92
C ALA A 371 3.97 -20.28 -12.12
N HIS A 372 3.77 -20.27 -10.80
CA HIS A 372 4.42 -21.19 -9.84
C HIS A 372 3.33 -22.06 -9.21
N ALA A 373 3.42 -23.37 -9.43
CA ALA A 373 2.42 -24.33 -8.99
C ALA A 373 2.83 -25.01 -7.68
N TYR A 374 1.90 -25.05 -6.72
CA TYR A 374 2.10 -25.65 -5.39
C TYR A 374 0.96 -26.60 -5.05
N ARG A 375 1.29 -27.72 -4.38
CA ARG A 375 0.27 -28.53 -3.71
C ARG A 375 -0.03 -27.93 -2.34
N LEU A 376 -1.31 -27.68 -2.03
CA LEU A 376 -1.71 -27.09 -0.75
C LEU A 376 -3.10 -27.58 -0.34
N ASP A 377 -3.22 -28.11 0.89
CA ASP A 377 -4.48 -28.25 1.59
C ASP A 377 -4.72 -26.98 2.44
N VAL A 378 -5.72 -26.18 2.09
CA VAL A 378 -6.02 -24.94 2.81
C VAL A 378 -6.62 -25.17 4.21
N ALA A 379 -7.14 -26.37 4.48
CA ALA A 379 -7.65 -26.74 5.81
C ALA A 379 -6.52 -26.96 6.84
N ASP A 380 -5.32 -27.30 6.39
CA ASP A 380 -4.13 -27.42 7.23
C ASP A 380 -3.47 -26.04 7.45
N ALA A 381 -3.67 -25.46 8.65
CA ALA A 381 -3.17 -24.14 8.99
C ALA A 381 -1.63 -24.05 8.96
N ASP A 382 -0.94 -25.10 9.39
CA ASP A 382 0.52 -25.14 9.40
C ASP A 382 1.08 -25.27 7.97
N ALA A 383 0.41 -26.02 7.10
CA ALA A 383 0.77 -26.09 5.69
C ALA A 383 0.58 -24.73 4.99
N VAL A 384 -0.48 -24.00 5.31
CA VAL A 384 -0.72 -22.64 4.79
C VAL A 384 0.35 -21.67 5.26
N GLU A 385 0.77 -21.73 6.52
CA GLU A 385 1.83 -20.85 7.03
C GLU A 385 3.17 -21.14 6.37
N ARG A 386 3.56 -22.42 6.25
CA ARG A 386 4.79 -22.83 5.52
C ARG A 386 4.74 -22.40 4.04
N PHE A 387 3.60 -22.56 3.39
CA PHE A 387 3.40 -22.10 2.02
C PHE A 387 3.55 -20.58 1.89
N ALA A 388 2.96 -19.81 2.81
CA ALA A 388 3.08 -18.35 2.80
C ALA A 388 4.52 -17.88 3.04
N GLU A 389 5.29 -18.59 3.90
CA GLU A 389 6.70 -18.34 4.14
C GLU A 389 7.56 -18.65 2.90
N ASP A 390 7.38 -19.83 2.30
CA ASP A 390 8.09 -20.26 1.09
C ASP A 390 7.83 -19.30 -0.09
N VAL A 391 6.57 -18.97 -0.34
CA VAL A 391 6.20 -18.00 -1.38
C VAL A 391 6.84 -16.64 -1.12
N SER A 392 6.78 -16.16 0.12
CA SER A 392 7.28 -14.82 0.46
C SER A 392 8.81 -14.74 0.38
N SER A 393 9.53 -15.80 0.73
CA SER A 393 10.99 -15.85 0.64
C SER A 393 11.48 -16.05 -0.80
N THR A 394 10.79 -16.87 -1.59
CA THR A 394 11.21 -17.22 -2.95
C THR A 394 10.75 -16.19 -3.99
N HIS A 395 9.50 -15.75 -3.90
CA HIS A 395 8.87 -14.89 -4.89
C HIS A 395 8.53 -13.49 -4.36
N GLY A 396 8.66 -13.26 -3.05
CA GLY A 396 8.21 -12.06 -2.38
C GLY A 396 6.74 -12.15 -1.93
N VAL A 397 6.33 -11.22 -1.07
CA VAL A 397 4.95 -11.16 -0.56
C VAL A 397 3.98 -10.87 -1.70
N PRO A 398 2.96 -11.72 -1.94
CA PRO A 398 1.96 -11.46 -2.97
C PRO A 398 1.26 -10.10 -2.78
N ASP A 399 1.02 -9.40 -3.88
CA ASP A 399 0.29 -8.13 -3.87
C ASP A 399 -1.23 -8.37 -3.79
N ILE A 400 -1.67 -9.49 -4.35
CA ILE A 400 -3.08 -9.91 -4.35
C ILE A 400 -3.15 -11.36 -3.91
N VAL A 401 -4.06 -11.64 -2.98
CA VAL A 401 -4.34 -13.01 -2.48
C VAL A 401 -5.79 -13.35 -2.76
N VAL A 402 -6.03 -14.41 -3.53
CA VAL A 402 -7.38 -14.88 -3.88
C VAL A 402 -7.65 -16.20 -3.18
N ASN A 403 -8.46 -16.16 -2.14
CA ASN A 403 -8.93 -17.30 -1.37
C ASN A 403 -10.18 -17.87 -2.07
N ASN A 404 -9.94 -18.82 -2.98
CA ASN A 404 -10.99 -19.40 -3.82
C ASN A 404 -11.26 -20.87 -3.51
N ALA A 405 -10.31 -21.61 -2.94
CA ALA A 405 -10.49 -23.03 -2.61
C ALA A 405 -11.79 -23.28 -1.85
N GLY A 406 -12.52 -24.30 -2.26
CA GLY A 406 -13.79 -24.62 -1.63
C GLY A 406 -14.46 -25.85 -2.23
N VAL A 407 -15.35 -26.47 -1.46
CA VAL A 407 -16.09 -27.67 -1.81
C VAL A 407 -17.59 -27.46 -1.64
N GLY A 408 -18.38 -28.17 -2.46
CA GLY A 408 -19.84 -28.21 -2.34
C GLY A 408 -20.30 -29.35 -1.42
N GLN A 409 -21.44 -29.14 -0.77
CA GLN A 409 -22.16 -30.17 -0.02
C GLN A 409 -23.66 -29.91 -0.12
N ALA A 410 -24.43 -30.96 -0.32
CA ALA A 410 -25.89 -30.94 -0.29
C ALA A 410 -26.43 -32.15 0.48
N GLY A 411 -27.39 -31.91 1.35
CA GLY A 411 -28.06 -32.91 2.21
C GLY A 411 -28.82 -32.19 3.32
N LEU A 412 -29.84 -32.87 3.89
CA LEU A 412 -30.48 -32.33 5.08
C LEU A 412 -29.52 -32.38 6.26
N PHE A 413 -29.57 -31.38 7.14
CA PHE A 413 -28.64 -31.28 8.26
C PHE A 413 -28.59 -32.55 9.12
N LEU A 414 -29.72 -33.15 9.42
CA LEU A 414 -29.81 -34.37 10.25
C LEU A 414 -29.33 -35.64 9.51
N ASP A 415 -29.29 -35.63 8.19
CA ASP A 415 -28.77 -36.72 7.36
C ASP A 415 -27.28 -36.55 7.01
N THR A 416 -26.70 -35.37 7.27
CA THR A 416 -25.29 -35.08 6.98
C THR A 416 -24.39 -35.57 8.11
N PRO A 417 -23.45 -36.48 7.85
CA PRO A 417 -22.46 -36.87 8.86
C PRO A 417 -21.67 -35.67 9.39
N ARG A 418 -21.37 -35.69 10.70
CA ARG A 418 -20.62 -34.61 11.36
C ARG A 418 -19.32 -34.31 10.66
N GLU A 419 -18.57 -35.32 10.30
CA GLU A 419 -17.27 -35.20 9.64
C GLU A 419 -17.36 -34.47 8.28
N GLN A 420 -18.51 -34.63 7.59
CA GLN A 420 -18.74 -33.90 6.33
C GLN A 420 -19.12 -32.45 6.57
N PHE A 421 -19.90 -32.17 7.60
CA PHE A 421 -20.18 -30.79 7.99
C PHE A 421 -18.90 -30.07 8.37
N ASP A 422 -18.10 -30.66 9.27
CA ASP A 422 -16.85 -30.11 9.76
C ASP A 422 -15.86 -29.90 8.58
N ARG A 423 -15.68 -30.89 7.69
CA ARG A 423 -14.86 -30.78 6.49
C ARG A 423 -15.23 -29.57 5.61
N VAL A 424 -16.53 -29.31 5.42
CA VAL A 424 -16.98 -28.16 4.60
C VAL A 424 -16.63 -26.84 5.29
N ILE A 425 -16.79 -26.76 6.61
CA ILE A 425 -16.42 -25.58 7.39
C ILE A 425 -14.91 -25.37 7.34
N ASP A 426 -14.11 -26.42 7.56
CA ASP A 426 -12.63 -26.34 7.59
C ASP A 426 -12.05 -25.88 6.26
N ILE A 427 -12.56 -26.40 5.14
CA ILE A 427 -12.09 -26.01 3.82
C ILE A 427 -12.60 -24.62 3.44
N ASN A 428 -13.93 -24.40 3.46
CA ASN A 428 -14.55 -23.21 2.88
C ASN A 428 -14.35 -21.94 3.72
N PHE A 429 -14.32 -22.08 5.04
CA PHE A 429 -14.12 -20.96 5.98
C PHE A 429 -12.76 -21.02 6.65
N GLY A 430 -12.37 -22.15 7.23
CA GLY A 430 -11.07 -22.35 7.85
C GLY A 430 -9.92 -22.02 6.89
N GLY A 431 -9.97 -22.53 5.65
CA GLY A 431 -8.98 -22.22 4.62
C GLY A 431 -8.87 -20.73 4.30
N VAL A 432 -10.00 -20.02 4.24
CA VAL A 432 -10.00 -18.54 4.06
C VAL A 432 -9.34 -17.85 5.25
N VAL A 433 -9.68 -18.27 6.49
CA VAL A 433 -9.09 -17.71 7.71
C VAL A 433 -7.58 -17.94 7.77
N ASN A 434 -7.12 -19.16 7.46
CA ASN A 434 -5.71 -19.53 7.44
C ASN A 434 -4.93 -18.65 6.46
N CYS A 435 -5.38 -18.56 5.21
CA CYS A 435 -4.74 -17.73 4.18
C CYS A 435 -4.77 -16.24 4.53
N CYS A 436 -5.90 -15.73 5.03
CA CYS A 436 -6.00 -14.33 5.45
C CYS A 436 -5.06 -14.01 6.61
N ARG A 437 -4.87 -14.93 7.56
CA ARG A 437 -3.95 -14.74 8.69
C ARG A 437 -2.51 -14.70 8.22
N SER A 438 -2.07 -15.70 7.45
CA SER A 438 -0.69 -15.84 7.00
C SER A 438 -0.28 -14.73 6.02
N PHE A 439 -1.04 -14.52 4.96
CA PHE A 439 -0.72 -13.47 3.98
C PHE A 439 -1.14 -12.07 4.42
N GLY A 440 -2.22 -11.93 5.18
CA GLY A 440 -2.67 -10.64 5.70
C GLY A 440 -1.62 -10.01 6.61
N ARG A 441 -1.01 -10.78 7.51
CA ARG A 441 0.11 -10.31 8.34
C ARG A 441 1.26 -9.79 7.48
N ARG A 442 1.70 -10.57 6.49
CA ARG A 442 2.80 -10.22 5.59
C ARG A 442 2.50 -8.96 4.74
N LEU A 443 1.25 -8.79 4.31
CA LEU A 443 0.81 -7.59 3.60
C LEU A 443 0.86 -6.34 4.48
N VAL A 444 0.40 -6.46 5.74
CA VAL A 444 0.45 -5.37 6.72
C VAL A 444 1.90 -5.01 7.06
N ASP A 445 2.75 -6.01 7.34
CA ASP A 445 4.15 -5.80 7.71
C ASP A 445 4.96 -5.20 6.55
N ARG A 446 4.64 -5.54 5.31
CA ARG A 446 5.25 -4.91 4.12
C ARG A 446 4.92 -3.42 4.01
N GLY A 447 3.74 -2.99 4.47
CA GLY A 447 3.33 -1.59 4.55
C GLY A 447 3.12 -0.86 3.20
N THR A 448 3.10 -1.58 2.08
CA THR A 448 2.87 -1.00 0.73
C THR A 448 1.47 -1.28 0.20
N GLY A 449 0.55 -1.66 1.09
CA GLY A 449 -0.80 -2.05 0.72
C GLY A 449 -0.87 -3.43 0.06
N GLY A 450 -2.00 -3.71 -0.59
CA GLY A 450 -2.28 -4.98 -1.27
C GLY A 450 -3.78 -5.23 -1.37
N HIS A 451 -4.17 -6.45 -1.78
CA HIS A 451 -5.58 -6.78 -1.89
C HIS A 451 -5.86 -8.25 -1.58
N ILE A 452 -6.89 -8.51 -0.78
CA ILE A 452 -7.39 -9.87 -0.52
C ILE A 452 -8.74 -10.03 -1.21
N VAL A 453 -8.94 -11.17 -1.84
CA VAL A 453 -10.24 -11.58 -2.42
C VAL A 453 -10.70 -12.86 -1.75
N ASN A 454 -11.88 -12.83 -1.13
CA ASN A 454 -12.52 -14.01 -0.56
C ASN A 454 -13.70 -14.44 -1.44
N VAL A 455 -13.67 -15.66 -1.95
CA VAL A 455 -14.76 -16.20 -2.76
C VAL A 455 -15.81 -16.85 -1.85
N ALA A 456 -16.89 -16.09 -1.58
CA ALA A 456 -18.07 -16.56 -0.91
C ALA A 456 -19.06 -17.22 -1.91
N SER A 457 -20.32 -16.92 -1.84
CA SER A 457 -21.38 -17.36 -2.75
C SER A 457 -22.64 -16.52 -2.53
N MET A 458 -23.55 -16.52 -3.49
CA MET A 458 -24.93 -16.07 -3.31
C MET A 458 -25.63 -16.82 -2.14
N ALA A 459 -25.24 -18.07 -1.89
CA ALA A 459 -25.72 -18.87 -0.76
C ALA A 459 -25.40 -18.27 0.63
N ALA A 460 -24.50 -17.28 0.70
CA ALA A 460 -24.17 -16.58 1.94
C ALA A 460 -25.35 -15.76 2.50
N TYR A 461 -26.23 -15.30 1.62
CA TYR A 461 -27.39 -14.46 1.98
C TYR A 461 -28.73 -15.00 1.44
N ALA A 462 -28.70 -16.17 0.79
CA ALA A 462 -29.87 -16.88 0.30
C ALA A 462 -29.98 -18.25 1.01
N PRO A 463 -30.73 -18.34 2.10
CA PRO A 463 -30.89 -19.62 2.79
C PRO A 463 -31.60 -20.64 1.90
N GLN A 464 -31.05 -21.87 1.88
CA GLN A 464 -31.60 -22.97 1.09
C GLN A 464 -31.68 -24.24 1.94
N GLN A 465 -32.80 -24.93 1.89
CA GLN A 465 -32.96 -26.26 2.46
C GLN A 465 -31.95 -27.21 1.80
N SER A 466 -31.37 -28.12 2.54
CA SER A 466 -30.34 -29.09 2.09
C SER A 466 -28.98 -28.54 1.68
N MET A 467 -28.65 -27.26 2.00
CA MET A 467 -27.31 -26.69 1.79
C MET A 467 -26.75 -26.07 3.07
N ASN A 468 -27.10 -26.64 4.24
CA ASN A 468 -26.80 -26.01 5.52
C ASN A 468 -25.29 -25.76 5.73
N ALA A 469 -24.44 -26.80 5.63
CA ALA A 469 -22.98 -26.65 5.83
C ALA A 469 -22.38 -25.67 4.82
N TYR A 470 -22.71 -25.77 3.54
CA TYR A 470 -22.21 -24.90 2.50
C TYR A 470 -22.63 -23.45 2.72
N SER A 471 -23.95 -23.19 2.89
CA SER A 471 -24.46 -21.83 3.09
C SER A 471 -23.90 -21.20 4.35
N THR A 472 -23.79 -21.96 5.46
CA THR A 472 -23.18 -21.49 6.70
C THR A 472 -21.71 -21.11 6.50
N SER A 473 -20.93 -21.97 5.84
CA SER A 473 -19.51 -21.65 5.55
C SER A 473 -19.35 -20.39 4.71
N LYS A 474 -20.20 -20.20 3.69
CA LYS A 474 -20.15 -19.03 2.81
C LYS A 474 -20.68 -17.74 3.47
N ALA A 475 -21.66 -17.86 4.37
CA ALA A 475 -22.11 -16.75 5.22
C ALA A 475 -21.02 -16.33 6.22
N ALA A 476 -20.28 -17.29 6.79
CA ALA A 476 -19.12 -16.99 7.64
C ALA A 476 -18.03 -16.23 6.86
N VAL A 477 -17.66 -16.68 5.65
CA VAL A 477 -16.72 -15.97 4.77
C VAL A 477 -17.20 -14.55 4.46
N PHE A 478 -18.50 -14.37 4.21
CA PHE A 478 -19.07 -13.06 3.88
C PHE A 478 -18.91 -12.08 5.04
N MET A 479 -19.36 -12.44 6.24
CA MET A 479 -19.27 -11.58 7.44
C MET A 479 -17.81 -11.36 7.86
N PHE A 480 -16.98 -12.41 7.84
CA PHE A 480 -15.55 -12.31 8.12
C PHE A 480 -14.86 -11.33 7.17
N GLY A 481 -15.22 -11.35 5.88
CA GLY A 481 -14.68 -10.41 4.90
C GLY A 481 -14.98 -8.95 5.23
N ASP A 482 -16.20 -8.64 5.65
CA ASP A 482 -16.59 -7.27 6.01
C ASP A 482 -15.85 -6.78 7.27
N CYS A 483 -15.74 -7.63 8.31
CA CYS A 483 -15.00 -7.30 9.53
C CYS A 483 -13.51 -7.09 9.23
N LEU A 484 -12.87 -8.05 8.55
CA LEU A 484 -11.45 -7.99 8.26
C LEU A 484 -11.09 -6.82 7.33
N ARG A 485 -11.97 -6.45 6.39
CA ARG A 485 -11.76 -5.27 5.55
C ARG A 485 -11.61 -4.00 6.38
N ALA A 486 -12.43 -3.82 7.41
CA ALA A 486 -12.35 -2.66 8.30
C ALA A 486 -11.02 -2.62 9.07
N GLU A 487 -10.55 -3.77 9.52
CA GLU A 487 -9.26 -3.88 10.24
C GLU A 487 -8.07 -3.59 9.31
N LEU A 488 -8.08 -4.10 8.09
CA LEU A 488 -6.99 -3.96 7.12
C LEU A 488 -6.95 -2.58 6.43
N ASP A 489 -8.03 -1.80 6.50
CA ASP A 489 -8.13 -0.51 5.82
C ASP A 489 -7.01 0.45 6.23
N GLN A 490 -6.64 0.49 7.51
CA GLN A 490 -5.57 1.36 8.00
C GLN A 490 -4.20 1.02 7.41
N ALA A 491 -3.94 -0.26 7.13
CA ALA A 491 -2.72 -0.72 6.47
C ALA A 491 -2.74 -0.55 4.94
N GLY A 492 -3.81 0.02 4.38
CA GLY A 492 -3.96 0.18 2.93
C GLY A 492 -4.20 -1.13 2.19
N VAL A 493 -4.56 -2.21 2.90
CA VAL A 493 -4.88 -3.51 2.29
C VAL A 493 -6.37 -3.57 2.01
N GLY A 494 -6.73 -3.62 0.73
CA GLY A 494 -8.11 -3.78 0.29
C GLY A 494 -8.61 -5.22 0.51
N LEU A 495 -9.92 -5.39 0.67
CA LEU A 495 -10.54 -6.72 0.67
C LEU A 495 -11.84 -6.70 -0.14
N THR A 496 -12.02 -7.70 -0.98
CA THR A 496 -13.25 -7.92 -1.75
C THR A 496 -13.85 -9.28 -1.41
N THR A 497 -15.12 -9.30 -1.00
CA THR A 497 -15.89 -10.53 -0.91
C THR A 497 -16.69 -10.72 -2.20
N VAL A 498 -16.35 -11.76 -2.97
CA VAL A 498 -17.02 -12.10 -4.23
C VAL A 498 -18.10 -13.12 -3.97
N CYS A 499 -19.31 -12.87 -4.49
CA CYS A 499 -20.48 -13.72 -4.28
C CYS A 499 -21.00 -14.21 -5.64
N PRO A 500 -20.44 -15.30 -6.20
CA PRO A 500 -20.97 -15.91 -7.41
C PRO A 500 -22.37 -16.48 -7.18
N GLY A 501 -23.23 -16.36 -8.18
CA GLY A 501 -24.49 -17.09 -8.24
C GLY A 501 -24.28 -18.50 -8.81
N VAL A 502 -25.16 -18.92 -9.71
CA VAL A 502 -25.09 -20.21 -10.38
C VAL A 502 -24.07 -20.14 -11.52
N ILE A 503 -22.94 -20.82 -11.36
CA ILE A 503 -21.82 -20.83 -12.31
C ILE A 503 -21.57 -22.25 -12.79
N ASP A 504 -21.41 -22.42 -14.09
CA ASP A 504 -21.06 -23.69 -14.73
C ASP A 504 -19.59 -24.05 -14.42
N THR A 505 -19.40 -24.83 -13.36
CA THR A 505 -18.09 -25.28 -12.87
C THR A 505 -18.16 -26.73 -12.41
N ASN A 506 -17.00 -27.35 -12.23
CA ASN A 506 -16.89 -28.72 -11.68
C ASN A 506 -17.43 -28.87 -10.24
N ILE A 507 -17.89 -27.80 -9.60
CA ILE A 507 -18.40 -27.86 -8.23
C ILE A 507 -19.60 -28.80 -8.10
N VAL A 508 -20.42 -28.94 -9.14
CA VAL A 508 -21.55 -29.88 -9.14
C VAL A 508 -21.07 -31.33 -9.14
N HIS A 509 -20.00 -31.62 -9.90
CA HIS A 509 -19.38 -32.95 -9.93
C HIS A 509 -18.68 -33.29 -8.60
N THR A 510 -18.05 -32.32 -7.98
CA THR A 510 -17.33 -32.49 -6.69
C THR A 510 -18.25 -32.30 -5.48
N THR A 511 -19.50 -31.86 -5.67
CA THR A 511 -20.48 -31.73 -4.57
C THR A 511 -20.86 -33.12 -4.07
N ARG A 512 -20.65 -33.33 -2.78
CA ARG A 512 -21.12 -34.53 -2.09
C ARG A 512 -22.60 -34.36 -1.71
N PHE A 513 -23.37 -35.41 -2.00
CA PHE A 513 -24.78 -35.47 -1.64
C PHE A 513 -24.96 -36.48 -0.50
N ASP A 514 -25.30 -35.95 0.67
CA ASP A 514 -25.56 -36.78 1.87
C ASP A 514 -27.06 -37.03 1.96
N VAL A 515 -27.50 -38.21 1.53
CA VAL A 515 -28.90 -38.63 1.51
C VAL A 515 -29.02 -40.06 2.02
N PRO A 516 -30.19 -40.45 2.61
CA PRO A 516 -30.46 -41.83 3.00
C PRO A 516 -30.32 -42.81 1.82
N ALA A 517 -29.87 -44.04 2.11
CA ALA A 517 -29.51 -45.06 1.10
C ALA A 517 -30.57 -45.30 0.03
N GLY A 518 -31.87 -45.17 0.35
CA GLY A 518 -32.97 -45.37 -0.61
C GLY A 518 -33.21 -44.22 -1.59
N LYS A 519 -32.46 -43.08 -1.49
CA LYS A 519 -32.66 -41.89 -2.34
C LYS A 519 -31.52 -41.62 -3.34
N GLN A 520 -30.50 -42.47 -3.38
CA GLN A 520 -29.30 -42.25 -4.21
C GLN A 520 -29.61 -42.16 -5.71
N ALA A 521 -30.50 -43.03 -6.24
CA ALA A 521 -30.88 -42.95 -7.67
C ALA A 521 -31.54 -41.61 -8.05
N LYS A 522 -32.36 -41.04 -7.15
CA LYS A 522 -32.94 -39.70 -7.35
C LYS A 522 -31.89 -38.56 -7.31
N VAL A 523 -30.82 -38.75 -6.56
CA VAL A 523 -29.72 -37.80 -6.50
C VAL A 523 -28.97 -37.74 -7.82
N GLU A 524 -28.66 -38.87 -8.43
CA GLU A 524 -27.96 -38.91 -9.73
C GLU A 524 -28.81 -38.26 -10.84
N GLU A 525 -30.09 -38.57 -10.87
CA GLU A 525 -31.03 -37.91 -11.81
C GLU A 525 -31.07 -36.39 -11.58
N ARG A 526 -31.13 -35.95 -10.32
CA ARG A 526 -31.15 -34.53 -9.95
C ARG A 526 -29.84 -33.84 -10.26
N ARG A 527 -28.68 -34.49 -10.03
CA ARG A 527 -27.37 -34.01 -10.41
C ARG A 527 -27.31 -33.73 -11.90
N ALA A 528 -27.71 -34.68 -12.73
CA ALA A 528 -27.76 -34.54 -14.19
C ALA A 528 -28.68 -33.37 -14.63
N GLN A 529 -29.84 -33.19 -13.97
CA GLN A 529 -30.71 -32.04 -14.23
C GLN A 529 -30.05 -30.70 -13.86
N ILE A 530 -29.36 -30.62 -12.72
CA ILE A 530 -28.65 -29.43 -12.27
C ILE A 530 -27.51 -29.10 -13.23
N GLU A 531 -26.70 -30.08 -13.63
CA GLU A 531 -25.61 -29.92 -14.61
C GLU A 531 -26.14 -29.38 -15.95
N LYS A 532 -27.20 -29.97 -16.46
CA LYS A 532 -27.86 -29.51 -17.70
C LYS A 532 -28.39 -28.09 -17.59
N ALA A 533 -28.96 -27.73 -16.45
CA ALA A 533 -29.45 -26.38 -16.18
C ALA A 533 -28.29 -25.36 -16.06
N PHE A 534 -27.13 -25.72 -15.45
CA PHE A 534 -25.97 -24.87 -15.34
C PHE A 534 -25.33 -24.64 -16.69
N ALA A 535 -25.13 -25.71 -17.49
CA ALA A 535 -24.59 -25.62 -18.84
C ALA A 535 -25.47 -24.74 -19.76
N ALA A 536 -26.80 -24.87 -19.66
CA ALA A 536 -27.74 -24.08 -20.46
C ALA A 536 -27.67 -22.58 -20.19
N ARG A 537 -27.24 -22.14 -19.00
CA ARG A 537 -27.12 -20.72 -18.64
C ARG A 537 -25.92 -20.02 -19.29
N ARG A 538 -24.93 -20.75 -19.79
CA ARG A 538 -23.72 -20.22 -20.45
C ARG A 538 -23.00 -19.14 -19.59
N TYR A 539 -23.05 -19.27 -18.24
CA TYR A 539 -22.35 -18.38 -17.35
C TYR A 539 -21.14 -19.10 -16.76
N GLY A 540 -20.03 -19.03 -17.49
CA GLY A 540 -18.80 -19.74 -17.16
C GLY A 540 -17.95 -19.06 -16.09
N PRO A 541 -16.96 -19.78 -15.54
CA PRO A 541 -16.04 -19.29 -14.52
C PRO A 541 -15.18 -18.10 -15.00
N ASP A 542 -14.97 -17.95 -16.33
CA ASP A 542 -14.30 -16.81 -16.92
C ASP A 542 -14.95 -15.46 -16.61
N LYS A 543 -16.28 -15.43 -16.55
CA LYS A 543 -17.04 -14.23 -16.19
C LYS A 543 -16.84 -13.84 -14.71
N VAL A 544 -16.72 -14.85 -13.84
CA VAL A 544 -16.41 -14.63 -12.43
C VAL A 544 -14.97 -14.10 -12.29
N ALA A 545 -14.01 -14.68 -13.00
CA ALA A 545 -12.64 -14.23 -13.04
C ALA A 545 -12.52 -12.76 -13.47
N LYS A 546 -13.19 -12.37 -14.56
CA LYS A 546 -13.26 -10.97 -15.01
C LYS A 546 -13.88 -10.04 -13.94
N ALA A 547 -14.88 -10.52 -13.22
CA ALA A 547 -15.50 -9.76 -12.14
C ALA A 547 -14.56 -9.59 -10.95
N ILE A 548 -13.78 -10.62 -10.58
CA ILE A 548 -12.73 -10.56 -9.56
C ILE A 548 -11.69 -9.51 -9.94
N VAL A 549 -11.10 -9.62 -11.12
CA VAL A 549 -10.11 -8.66 -11.66
C VAL A 549 -10.65 -7.22 -11.62
N SER A 550 -11.88 -7.02 -12.09
CA SER A 550 -12.52 -5.69 -12.05
C SER A 550 -12.79 -5.19 -10.64
N ALA A 551 -13.11 -6.07 -9.69
CA ALA A 551 -13.36 -5.70 -8.30
C ALA A 551 -12.08 -5.29 -7.58
N VAL A 552 -10.99 -5.99 -7.82
CA VAL A 552 -9.65 -5.63 -7.34
C VAL A 552 -9.23 -4.25 -7.87
N LYS A 553 -9.32 -4.02 -9.19
CA LYS A 553 -9.02 -2.70 -9.81
C LYS A 553 -9.79 -1.54 -9.18
N LYS A 554 -11.02 -1.79 -8.73
CA LYS A 554 -11.93 -0.75 -8.18
C LYS A 554 -12.00 -0.77 -6.66
N ASN A 555 -11.26 -1.63 -6.00
CA ASN A 555 -11.28 -1.87 -4.54
C ASN A 555 -12.72 -2.00 -3.99
N LYS A 556 -13.56 -2.80 -4.67
CA LYS A 556 -14.96 -2.97 -4.26
C LYS A 556 -15.06 -3.88 -3.04
N PRO A 557 -15.82 -3.52 -1.98
CA PRO A 557 -15.95 -4.37 -0.78
C PRO A 557 -16.68 -5.67 -1.08
N ILE A 558 -17.79 -5.59 -1.81
CA ILE A 558 -18.65 -6.74 -2.13
C ILE A 558 -18.88 -6.79 -3.64
N ARG A 559 -18.85 -8.00 -4.21
CA ARG A 559 -19.06 -8.22 -5.63
C ARG A 559 -19.97 -9.43 -5.90
N PRO A 560 -21.31 -9.27 -5.94
CA PRO A 560 -22.20 -10.24 -6.59
C PRO A 560 -21.82 -10.35 -8.07
N VAL A 561 -21.93 -11.54 -8.69
CA VAL A 561 -21.41 -11.71 -10.06
C VAL A 561 -22.49 -11.95 -11.09
N THR A 562 -23.51 -12.74 -10.78
CA THR A 562 -24.61 -13.02 -11.72
C THR A 562 -25.81 -12.09 -11.48
N PRO A 563 -26.70 -11.87 -12.46
CA PRO A 563 -27.90 -11.05 -12.27
C PRO A 563 -28.73 -11.48 -11.06
N GLU A 564 -28.94 -12.79 -10.89
CA GLU A 564 -29.66 -13.33 -9.73
C GLU A 564 -28.92 -13.07 -8.42
N ALA A 565 -27.59 -13.13 -8.40
CA ALA A 565 -26.82 -12.84 -7.19
C ALA A 565 -26.97 -11.37 -6.76
N TYR A 566 -27.05 -10.43 -7.71
CA TYR A 566 -27.38 -9.03 -7.41
C TYR A 566 -28.81 -8.86 -6.90
N PHE A 567 -29.77 -9.51 -7.57
CA PHE A 567 -31.17 -9.43 -7.16
C PHE A 567 -31.36 -9.99 -5.74
N VAL A 568 -30.84 -11.19 -5.49
CA VAL A 568 -30.93 -11.86 -4.18
C VAL A 568 -30.20 -11.09 -3.11
N TYR A 569 -29.04 -10.48 -3.43
CA TYR A 569 -28.31 -9.60 -2.51
C TYR A 569 -29.18 -8.41 -2.08
N GLY A 570 -29.79 -7.71 -3.03
CA GLY A 570 -30.70 -6.60 -2.75
C GLY A 570 -31.94 -7.03 -1.97
N ALA A 571 -32.55 -8.15 -2.38
CA ALA A 571 -33.74 -8.70 -1.71
C ALA A 571 -33.46 -9.15 -0.27
N ALA A 572 -32.30 -9.73 0.00
CA ALA A 572 -31.90 -10.16 1.34
C ALA A 572 -31.78 -8.96 2.32
N HIS A 573 -31.37 -7.79 1.82
CA HIS A 573 -31.27 -6.57 2.62
C HIS A 573 -32.58 -5.80 2.76
N LEU A 574 -33.41 -5.79 1.72
CA LEU A 574 -34.64 -5.01 1.69
C LEU A 574 -35.86 -5.81 2.19
N LEU A 575 -35.88 -7.11 1.96
CA LEU A 575 -37.02 -8.01 2.22
C LEU A 575 -36.59 -9.32 2.92
N PRO A 576 -35.93 -9.26 4.09
CA PRO A 576 -35.31 -10.42 4.73
C PRO A 576 -36.31 -11.53 5.08
N GLN A 577 -37.56 -11.19 5.41
CA GLN A 577 -38.60 -12.19 5.72
C GLN A 577 -39.05 -12.97 4.47
N ALA A 578 -39.20 -12.27 3.34
CA ALA A 578 -39.52 -12.91 2.07
C ALA A 578 -38.43 -13.88 1.64
N MET A 579 -37.17 -13.47 1.81
CA MET A 579 -36.02 -14.35 1.52
C MET A 579 -35.97 -15.59 2.41
N ARG A 580 -36.33 -15.49 3.69
CA ARG A 580 -36.42 -16.65 4.58
C ARG A 580 -37.52 -17.64 4.14
N SER A 581 -38.60 -17.16 3.55
CA SER A 581 -39.67 -18.04 3.04
C SER A 581 -39.21 -18.87 1.83
N THR A 582 -38.27 -18.36 1.01
CA THR A 582 -37.72 -19.11 -0.12
C THR A 582 -36.82 -20.28 0.29
N ALA A 583 -36.36 -20.32 1.54
CA ALA A 583 -35.58 -21.44 2.10
C ALA A 583 -36.28 -22.79 2.01
N ARG A 584 -37.61 -22.79 1.91
CA ARG A 584 -38.46 -24.02 1.81
C ARG A 584 -38.35 -24.70 0.44
N GLY A 585 -37.70 -24.08 -0.54
CA GLY A 585 -37.48 -24.70 -1.85
C GLY A 585 -36.51 -25.88 -1.74
N LYS A 586 -36.96 -27.09 -2.11
CA LYS A 586 -36.15 -28.31 -2.05
C LYS A 586 -35.09 -28.29 -3.16
N VAL A 587 -33.82 -28.47 -2.81
CA VAL A 587 -32.75 -28.70 -3.76
C VAL A 587 -32.57 -30.19 -4.07
N VAL A 588 -32.90 -31.07 -3.14
CA VAL A 588 -32.86 -32.54 -3.27
C VAL A 588 -34.20 -33.17 -2.87
#